data_1d24e42264299dd71a8f736dd90375de
#
_entry.id   1d24e42264299dd71a8f736dd90375de
#
_cell.length_a   1.000
_cell.length_b   1.000
_cell.length_c   1.000
_cell.angle_alpha   90.00
_cell.angle_beta   90.00
_cell.angle_gamma   90.00
#
_symmetry.space_group_name_H-M   'P 1'
#
loop_
_entity.id
_entity.type
_entity.pdbx_description
1 polymer ?
#
loop_
_entity_poly.entity_id
_entity_poly.type
_entity_poly.pdbx_seq_one_letter_code
_entity_poly.pdbx_strand_id
1 'polypeptide(L)'
;MAAAPQPTRPVAPGMYVGRWFQIAQILKSDHHPCRAGTDDFEPAARGEFIVTVTCHDVSGAVRQTRARGAVTVNSAGAKFRVSFLAGFITQEYWVLDQAADQSWVLLATPGGNFLWLMARRPAMDPAARATALARIRALGFDLTRLVPDR
;
A
#
# COMPACT_ATOMS: atom_id res chain seq x y z
N MET A 1 12.63 -2.70 14.02
CA MET A 1 12.00 -3.68 13.12
C MET A 1 12.94 -4.00 11.98
N ALA A 2 13.00 -5.26 11.57
CA ALA A 2 13.83 -5.66 10.43
C ALA A 2 13.29 -5.04 9.13
N ALA A 3 14.17 -4.90 8.13
CA ALA A 3 13.80 -4.46 6.82
C ALA A 3 12.72 -5.38 6.21
N ALA A 4 11.93 -4.85 5.29
CA ALA A 4 10.96 -5.65 4.56
C ALA A 4 11.68 -6.68 3.68
N PRO A 5 11.10 -7.86 3.48
CA PRO A 5 11.68 -8.83 2.54
C PRO A 5 11.54 -8.33 1.11
N GLN A 6 12.42 -8.79 0.24
CA GLN A 6 12.31 -8.50 -1.19
C GLN A 6 11.04 -9.13 -1.77
N PRO A 7 10.34 -8.44 -2.68
CA PRO A 7 9.25 -9.06 -3.41
C PRO A 7 9.73 -10.28 -4.21
N THR A 8 8.93 -11.32 -4.22
CA THR A 8 9.29 -12.57 -4.89
C THR A 8 8.38 -12.94 -6.06
N ARG A 9 7.31 -12.17 -6.29
CA ARG A 9 6.31 -12.48 -7.31
C ARG A 9 6.10 -11.30 -8.24
N PRO A 10 5.86 -11.54 -9.52
CA PRO A 10 5.46 -10.49 -10.45
C PRO A 10 4.11 -9.87 -10.03
N VAL A 11 3.97 -8.59 -10.34
CA VAL A 11 2.74 -7.85 -10.07
C VAL A 11 2.20 -7.32 -11.39
N ALA A 12 0.93 -7.64 -11.68
CA ALA A 12 0.29 -7.21 -12.92
C ALA A 12 0.04 -5.70 -12.93
N PRO A 13 0.02 -5.07 -14.12
CA PRO A 13 -0.24 -3.63 -14.24
C PRO A 13 -1.55 -3.17 -13.63
N GLY A 14 -2.54 -4.03 -13.50
CA GLY A 14 -3.81 -3.72 -12.86
C GLY A 14 -3.70 -3.26 -11.42
N MET A 15 -2.60 -3.55 -10.73
CA MET A 15 -2.31 -3.00 -9.41
C MET A 15 -2.38 -1.46 -9.41
N TYR A 16 -1.91 -0.85 -10.50
CA TYR A 16 -1.74 0.61 -10.60
C TYR A 16 -2.90 1.28 -11.32
N VAL A 17 -4.09 0.70 -11.22
CA VAL A 17 -5.31 1.21 -11.86
C VAL A 17 -6.46 1.18 -10.86
N GLY A 18 -7.15 2.32 -10.72
CA GLY A 18 -8.38 2.39 -9.94
C GLY A 18 -8.17 2.51 -8.44
N ARG A 19 -9.22 2.24 -7.70
CA ARG A 19 -9.26 2.47 -6.26
C ARG A 19 -8.87 1.23 -5.47
N TRP A 20 -8.03 1.48 -4.47
CA TRP A 20 -7.77 0.56 -3.38
C TRP A 20 -8.27 1.17 -2.07
N PHE A 21 -8.91 0.35 -1.24
CA PHE A 21 -9.30 0.74 0.12
C PHE A 21 -8.25 0.25 1.10
N GLN A 22 -7.79 1.13 1.97
CA GLN A 22 -6.87 0.74 3.04
C GLN A 22 -7.66 0.00 4.12
N ILE A 23 -7.26 -1.23 4.42
CA ILE A 23 -7.97 -2.11 5.36
C ILE A 23 -7.30 -2.09 6.72
N ALA A 24 -5.98 -2.14 6.75
CA ALA A 24 -5.18 -2.14 7.97
C ALA A 24 -3.77 -1.70 7.66
N GLN A 25 -3.05 -1.23 8.68
CA GLN A 25 -1.72 -0.68 8.47
C GLN A 25 -0.84 -0.89 9.70
N ILE A 26 0.46 -1.01 9.45
CA ILE A 26 1.50 -0.88 10.46
C ILE A 26 2.22 0.43 10.17
N LEU A 27 2.34 1.28 11.18
CA LEU A 27 2.98 2.58 11.04
C LEU A 27 4.17 2.69 11.97
N LYS A 28 5.09 3.55 11.61
CA LYS A 28 6.13 3.99 12.53
C LYS A 28 5.47 4.68 13.73
N SER A 29 6.02 4.50 14.93
CA SER A 29 5.36 4.84 16.19
C SER A 29 4.95 6.32 16.35
N ASP A 30 5.58 7.23 15.61
CA ASP A 30 5.29 8.66 15.65
C ASP A 30 4.30 9.12 14.56
N HIS A 31 3.72 8.19 13.80
CA HIS A 31 2.76 8.48 12.75
C HIS A 31 1.33 8.19 13.21
N HIS A 32 0.41 8.99 12.72
CA HIS A 32 -1.02 8.81 12.98
C HIS A 32 -1.66 7.95 11.89
N PRO A 33 -2.58 7.03 12.25
CA PRO A 33 -3.28 6.24 11.27
C PRO A 33 -4.13 7.08 10.32
N CYS A 34 -4.15 6.69 9.06
CA CYS A 34 -5.15 7.16 8.11
C CYS A 34 -6.47 6.46 8.41
N ARG A 35 -7.58 7.18 8.39
CA ARG A 35 -8.91 6.61 8.57
C ARG A 35 -9.70 6.68 7.28
N ALA A 36 -10.43 5.62 6.98
CA ALA A 36 -11.20 5.49 5.74
C ALA A 36 -10.34 5.85 4.52
N GLY A 37 -9.10 5.36 4.51
CA GLY A 37 -8.12 5.69 3.50
C GLY A 37 -8.41 5.02 2.18
N THR A 38 -8.17 5.77 1.10
CA THR A 38 -8.23 5.23 -0.26
C THR A 38 -7.03 5.72 -1.06
N ASP A 39 -6.53 4.83 -1.92
CA ASP A 39 -5.49 5.15 -2.89
C ASP A 39 -6.10 4.99 -4.27
N ASP A 40 -6.21 6.09 -5.01
CA ASP A 40 -6.74 6.11 -6.37
C ASP A 40 -5.60 6.25 -7.37
N PHE A 41 -5.41 5.23 -8.20
CA PHE A 41 -4.36 5.19 -9.21
C PHE A 41 -4.92 5.50 -10.60
N GLU A 42 -4.30 6.47 -11.28
CA GLU A 42 -4.61 6.82 -12.66
C GLU A 42 -3.37 6.56 -13.52
N PRO A 43 -3.42 5.60 -14.45
CA PRO A 43 -2.28 5.36 -15.33
C PRO A 43 -1.92 6.59 -16.16
N ALA A 44 -0.64 6.80 -16.36
CA ALA A 44 -0.07 7.81 -17.24
C ALA A 44 0.85 7.13 -18.26
N ALA A 45 1.68 7.90 -18.97
CA ALA A 45 2.55 7.32 -19.98
C ALA A 45 3.69 6.49 -19.38
N ARG A 46 4.06 5.37 -20.05
CA ARG A 46 5.31 4.63 -19.81
C ARG A 46 5.54 4.12 -18.38
N GLY A 47 4.53 3.46 -17.81
CA GLY A 47 4.64 2.91 -16.47
C GLY A 47 4.55 3.95 -15.36
N GLU A 48 4.23 5.19 -15.69
CA GLU A 48 3.93 6.23 -14.74
C GLU A 48 2.46 6.23 -14.36
N PHE A 49 2.15 6.83 -13.22
CA PHE A 49 0.78 6.99 -12.74
C PHE A 49 0.68 8.22 -11.84
N ILE A 50 -0.56 8.64 -11.62
CA ILE A 50 -0.90 9.59 -10.57
C ILE A 50 -1.63 8.83 -9.49
N VAL A 51 -1.22 9.00 -8.24
CA VAL A 51 -1.92 8.43 -7.10
C VAL A 51 -2.48 9.54 -6.24
N THR A 52 -3.76 9.42 -5.90
CA THR A 52 -4.42 10.32 -4.96
C THR A 52 -4.74 9.53 -3.70
N VAL A 53 -4.10 9.89 -2.60
CA VAL A 53 -4.34 9.27 -1.31
C VAL A 53 -5.29 10.16 -0.52
N THR A 54 -6.41 9.60 -0.10
CA THR A 54 -7.41 10.29 0.70
C THR A 54 -7.45 9.67 2.08
N CYS A 55 -7.31 10.49 3.10
CA CYS A 55 -7.37 10.08 4.50
C CYS A 55 -8.32 10.97 5.29
N HIS A 56 -8.88 10.42 6.35
CA HIS A 56 -9.60 11.21 7.34
C HIS A 56 -8.77 11.22 8.63
N ASP A 57 -8.65 12.38 9.25
CA ASP A 57 -7.98 12.49 10.54
C ASP A 57 -8.95 12.16 11.69
N VAL A 58 -8.46 12.24 12.93
CA VAL A 58 -9.29 11.92 14.11
C VAL A 58 -10.48 12.86 14.29
N SER A 59 -10.43 14.05 13.71
CA SER A 59 -11.55 15.00 13.74
C SER A 59 -12.56 14.76 12.61
N GLY A 60 -12.25 13.86 11.68
CA GLY A 60 -13.04 13.62 10.48
C GLY A 60 -12.70 14.53 9.32
N ALA A 61 -11.72 15.42 9.46
CA ALA A 61 -11.28 16.27 8.36
C ALA A 61 -10.61 15.43 7.26
N VAL A 62 -10.94 15.74 6.00
CA VAL A 62 -10.42 15.04 4.84
C VAL A 62 -9.08 15.64 4.42
N ARG A 63 -8.09 14.77 4.21
CA ARG A 63 -6.80 15.15 3.64
C ARG A 63 -6.60 14.38 2.36
N GLN A 64 -6.20 15.09 1.30
CA GLN A 64 -5.84 14.46 0.04
C GLN A 64 -4.42 14.84 -0.34
N THR A 65 -3.66 13.84 -0.76
CA THR A 65 -2.33 14.03 -1.34
C THR A 65 -2.33 13.42 -2.72
N ARG A 66 -1.98 14.23 -3.70
CA ARG A 66 -1.88 13.79 -5.09
C ARG A 66 -0.41 13.79 -5.48
N ALA A 67 0.07 12.67 -6.00
CA ALA A 67 1.49 12.51 -6.29
C ALA A 67 1.70 11.74 -7.60
N ARG A 68 2.85 11.96 -8.20
CA ARG A 68 3.27 11.23 -9.40
C ARG A 68 4.13 10.05 -8.98
N GLY A 69 3.89 8.91 -9.62
CA GLY A 69 4.68 7.72 -9.37
C GLY A 69 5.09 7.01 -10.65
N ALA A 70 6.00 6.07 -10.50
CA ALA A 70 6.45 5.23 -11.59
C ALA A 70 6.82 3.85 -11.08
N VAL A 71 6.45 2.84 -11.85
CA VAL A 71 6.86 1.46 -11.58
C VAL A 71 8.35 1.33 -11.88
N THR A 72 9.10 0.75 -10.95
CA THR A 72 10.54 0.59 -11.08
C THR A 72 10.88 -0.41 -12.19
N VAL A 73 11.77 -0.02 -13.08
CA VAL A 73 12.25 -0.88 -14.16
C VAL A 73 12.92 -2.13 -13.58
N ASN A 74 12.69 -3.29 -14.21
CA ASN A 74 13.24 -4.58 -13.81
C ASN A 74 12.80 -5.08 -12.43
N SER A 75 11.66 -4.61 -11.94
CA SER A 75 11.07 -5.08 -10.68
C SER A 75 9.93 -6.08 -10.88
N ALA A 76 9.65 -6.48 -12.11
CA ALA A 76 8.48 -7.30 -12.48
C ALA A 76 7.16 -6.69 -11.96
N GLY A 77 7.07 -5.37 -11.88
CA GLY A 77 5.90 -4.65 -11.41
C GLY A 77 5.76 -4.56 -9.90
N ALA A 78 6.70 -5.10 -9.14
CA ALA A 78 6.56 -5.23 -7.67
C ALA A 78 7.14 -4.07 -6.88
N LYS A 79 7.82 -3.14 -7.52
CA LYS A 79 8.38 -1.97 -6.85
C LYS A 79 7.98 -0.71 -7.59
N PHE A 80 7.70 0.34 -6.85
CA PHE A 80 7.39 1.64 -7.44
C PHE A 80 7.90 2.78 -6.54
N ARG A 81 8.00 3.96 -7.13
CA ARG A 81 8.37 5.18 -6.41
C ARG A 81 7.29 6.21 -6.57
N VAL A 82 7.08 6.98 -5.53
CA VAL A 82 6.16 8.10 -5.52
C VAL A 82 6.92 9.36 -5.12
N SER A 83 6.75 10.41 -5.90
CA SER A 83 7.41 11.70 -5.66
C SER A 83 6.42 12.70 -5.10
N PHE A 84 6.79 13.31 -3.99
CA PHE A 84 6.01 14.33 -3.30
C PHE A 84 6.73 15.66 -3.35
N LEU A 85 6.02 16.75 -3.05
CA LEU A 85 6.57 18.11 -2.96
C LEU A 85 7.39 18.49 -4.21
N ALA A 86 6.76 18.36 -5.39
CA ALA A 86 7.39 18.67 -6.68
C ALA A 86 8.69 17.91 -6.94
N GLY A 87 8.79 16.68 -6.41
CA GLY A 87 9.94 15.80 -6.63
C GLY A 87 11.04 15.91 -5.59
N PHE A 88 10.90 16.76 -4.58
CA PHE A 88 11.91 16.89 -3.52
C PHE A 88 11.98 15.68 -2.60
N ILE A 89 10.86 14.94 -2.45
CA ILE A 89 10.81 13.75 -1.63
C ILE A 89 10.35 12.60 -2.50
N THR A 90 11.13 11.52 -2.53
CA THR A 90 10.77 10.30 -3.24
C THR A 90 10.73 9.14 -2.25
N GLN A 91 9.63 8.41 -2.25
CA GLN A 91 9.46 7.23 -1.41
C GLN A 91 9.33 6.00 -2.29
N GLU A 92 10.11 4.97 -1.99
CA GLU A 92 9.98 3.66 -2.62
C GLU A 92 8.97 2.80 -1.87
N TYR A 93 8.16 2.04 -2.62
CA TYR A 93 7.20 1.09 -2.10
C TYR A 93 7.37 -0.27 -2.78
N TRP A 94 7.18 -1.32 -2.02
CA TRP A 94 7.25 -2.69 -2.50
C TRP A 94 5.89 -3.37 -2.35
N VAL A 95 5.45 -4.05 -3.40
CA VAL A 95 4.28 -4.93 -3.35
C VAL A 95 4.79 -6.30 -2.92
N LEU A 96 4.56 -6.64 -1.66
CA LEU A 96 5.13 -7.87 -1.07
C LEU A 96 4.32 -9.11 -1.42
N ASP A 97 3.03 -8.97 -1.59
CA ASP A 97 2.15 -10.04 -2.03
C ASP A 97 0.80 -9.49 -2.47
N GLN A 98 0.03 -10.33 -3.14
CA GLN A 98 -1.33 -10.01 -3.54
C GLN A 98 -2.15 -11.30 -3.66
N ALA A 99 -3.49 -11.17 -3.57
CA ALA A 99 -4.38 -12.29 -3.81
C ALA A 99 -4.26 -12.79 -5.26
N ALA A 100 -4.48 -14.08 -5.46
CA ALA A 100 -4.46 -14.67 -6.79
C ALA A 100 -5.48 -14.00 -7.74
N ASP A 101 -6.62 -13.57 -7.19
CA ASP A 101 -7.66 -12.84 -7.94
C ASP A 101 -7.45 -11.33 -7.94
N GLN A 102 -6.34 -10.85 -7.39
CA GLN A 102 -5.99 -9.44 -7.28
C GLN A 102 -6.94 -8.59 -6.42
N SER A 103 -7.70 -9.22 -5.52
CA SER A 103 -8.67 -8.53 -4.69
C SER A 103 -8.07 -7.83 -3.47
N TRP A 104 -6.87 -8.22 -3.05
CA TRP A 104 -6.12 -7.53 -2.01
C TRP A 104 -4.63 -7.52 -2.30
N VAL A 105 -3.92 -6.61 -1.66
CA VAL A 105 -2.49 -6.40 -1.87
C VAL A 105 -1.82 -5.98 -0.56
N LEU A 106 -0.55 -6.35 -0.41
CA LEU A 106 0.31 -5.92 0.70
C LEU A 106 1.39 -4.99 0.15
N LEU A 107 1.43 -3.77 0.66
CA LEU A 107 2.46 -2.78 0.35
C LEU A 107 3.31 -2.53 1.58
N ALA A 108 4.60 -2.32 1.36
CA ALA A 108 5.52 -1.94 2.43
C ALA A 108 6.56 -0.96 1.92
N THR A 109 7.16 -0.20 2.83
CA THR A 109 8.41 0.51 2.56
C THR A 109 9.59 -0.41 2.84
N PRO A 110 10.72 -0.25 2.14
CA PRO A 110 11.87 -1.15 2.26
C PRO A 110 12.43 -1.30 3.69
N GLY A 111 12.32 -0.22 4.48
CA GLY A 111 12.82 -0.23 5.86
C GLY A 111 12.00 -1.06 6.84
N GLY A 112 10.83 -1.54 6.45
CA GLY A 112 9.96 -2.34 7.31
C GLY A 112 9.17 -1.55 8.34
N ASN A 113 9.19 -0.21 8.27
CA ASN A 113 8.49 0.65 9.23
C ASN A 113 7.00 0.81 8.91
N PHE A 114 6.61 0.55 7.67
CA PHE A 114 5.25 0.73 7.20
C PHE A 114 4.79 -0.48 6.40
N LEU A 115 3.54 -0.87 6.63
CA LEU A 115 2.86 -1.90 5.86
C LEU A 115 1.41 -1.48 5.70
N TRP A 116 0.85 -1.71 4.51
CA TRP A 116 -0.57 -1.49 4.24
C TRP A 116 -1.17 -2.76 3.64
N LEU A 117 -2.30 -3.19 4.20
CA LEU A 117 -3.19 -4.14 3.57
C LEU A 117 -4.28 -3.33 2.88
N MET A 118 -4.39 -3.46 1.58
CA MET A 118 -5.40 -2.79 0.77
C MET A 118 -6.25 -3.80 0.02
N ALA A 119 -7.51 -3.45 -0.21
CA ALA A 119 -8.44 -4.29 -0.93
C ALA A 119 -9.27 -3.50 -1.92
N ARG A 120 -9.86 -4.20 -2.89
CA ARG A 120 -10.71 -3.58 -3.92
C ARG A 120 -12.10 -3.22 -3.40
N ARG A 121 -12.46 -3.69 -2.21
CA ARG A 121 -13.72 -3.36 -1.53
C ARG A 121 -13.41 -2.74 -0.17
N PRO A 122 -14.32 -1.91 0.38
CA PRO A 122 -14.10 -1.29 1.69
C PRO A 122 -14.09 -2.28 2.86
N ALA A 123 -14.63 -3.48 2.68
CA ALA A 123 -14.55 -4.56 3.66
C ALA A 123 -14.10 -5.85 2.97
N MET A 124 -13.22 -6.58 3.61
CA MET A 124 -12.74 -7.86 3.10
C MET A 124 -13.62 -9.00 3.59
N ASP A 125 -13.81 -9.99 2.72
CA ASP A 125 -14.34 -11.28 3.13
C ASP A 125 -13.47 -11.87 4.26
N PRO A 126 -14.08 -12.46 5.33
CA PRO A 126 -13.31 -12.98 6.46
C PRO A 126 -12.23 -14.01 6.10
N ALA A 127 -12.50 -14.88 5.13
CA ALA A 127 -11.51 -15.87 4.69
C ALA A 127 -10.33 -15.20 3.98
N ALA A 128 -10.60 -14.22 3.11
CA ALA A 128 -9.55 -13.45 2.44
C ALA A 128 -8.72 -12.65 3.44
N ARG A 129 -9.38 -12.06 4.45
CA ARG A 129 -8.68 -11.33 5.50
C ARG A 129 -7.75 -12.26 6.31
N ALA A 130 -8.23 -13.45 6.67
CA ALA A 130 -7.41 -14.43 7.39
C ALA A 130 -6.18 -14.84 6.59
N THR A 131 -6.33 -15.05 5.28
CA THR A 131 -5.22 -15.37 4.38
C THR A 131 -4.21 -14.23 4.33
N ALA A 132 -4.68 -12.99 4.18
CA ALA A 132 -3.81 -11.81 4.15
C ALA A 132 -3.04 -11.64 5.46
N LEU A 133 -3.70 -11.81 6.61
CA LEU A 133 -3.05 -11.70 7.92
C LEU A 133 -1.99 -12.78 8.11
N ALA A 134 -2.26 -14.02 7.70
CA ALA A 134 -1.28 -15.10 7.75
C ALA A 134 -0.07 -14.78 6.88
N ARG A 135 -0.28 -14.15 5.74
CA ARG A 135 0.80 -13.72 4.84
C ARG A 135 1.66 -12.62 5.45
N ILE A 136 1.02 -11.64 6.10
CA ILE A 136 1.73 -10.55 6.80
C ILE A 136 2.67 -11.16 7.85
N ARG A 137 2.16 -12.09 8.65
CA ARG A 137 2.95 -12.78 9.67
C ARG A 137 4.11 -13.58 9.05
N ALA A 138 3.83 -14.33 7.98
CA ALA A 138 4.85 -15.13 7.30
C ALA A 138 5.96 -14.26 6.69
N LEU A 139 5.66 -13.02 6.31
CA LEU A 139 6.64 -12.06 5.81
C LEU A 139 7.49 -11.44 6.91
N GLY A 140 7.23 -11.73 8.17
CA GLY A 140 8.03 -11.27 9.31
C GLY A 140 7.51 -10.03 10.02
N PHE A 141 6.33 -9.56 9.70
CA PHE A 141 5.73 -8.40 10.38
C PHE A 141 5.01 -8.83 11.65
N ASP A 142 5.00 -7.92 12.62
CA ASP A 142 4.35 -8.12 13.91
C ASP A 142 2.88 -7.72 13.82
N LEU A 143 1.99 -8.72 13.84
CA LEU A 143 0.55 -8.50 13.74
C LEU A 143 -0.03 -7.69 14.91
N THR A 144 0.65 -7.68 16.06
CA THR A 144 0.17 -6.88 17.21
C THR A 144 0.26 -5.39 16.95
N ARG A 145 1.05 -4.97 15.97
CA ARG A 145 1.19 -3.57 15.55
C ARG A 145 0.21 -3.16 14.46
N LEU A 146 -0.57 -4.10 13.95
CA LEU A 146 -1.50 -3.82 12.86
C LEU A 146 -2.72 -3.08 13.39
N VAL A 147 -3.00 -1.93 12.79
CA VAL A 147 -4.12 -1.06 13.17
C VAL A 147 -5.16 -1.09 12.07
N PRO A 148 -6.43 -1.40 12.37
CA PRO A 148 -7.50 -1.33 11.38
C PRO A 148 -7.69 0.11 10.90
N ASP A 149 -8.04 0.26 9.63
CA ASP A 149 -8.35 1.55 9.02
C ASP A 149 -9.83 1.87 9.21
N ARG A 150 -10.14 2.68 10.22
CA ARG A 150 -11.54 3.04 10.54
C ARG A 150 -11.68 4.48 10.97
#